data_38edfb44b4856c4471eab224b2e089b4
#
_entry.id   38edfb44b4856c4471eab224b2e089b4
#
_cell.length_a   1.000
_cell.length_b   1.000
_cell.length_c   1.000
_cell.angle_alpha   90.00
_cell.angle_beta   90.00
_cell.angle_gamma   90.00
#
_symmetry.space_group_name_H-M   'P 1'
#
loop_
_entity.id
_entity.type
_entity.pdbx_description
1 polymer ?
#
loop_
_entity_poly.entity_id
_entity_poly.type
_entity_poly.pdbx_seq_one_letter_code
_entity_poly.pdbx_strand_id
1 'polypeptide(L)'
;TVLAAGIVTRHLFLSDGMLLDPSFIIFGACTIWAVSNFMNFLIQFKLRQQIKKQFEHYLDPRMVRKLQKDPSLLRLGGERRDMTFLFCDIRGFTPISETYKENPEGLVELINRFLTNQTDIILKHGGTVDKYMGDCIMAFWNAPLDEEKHAEKAVQAALEMRRGLEELNNVLQRERGFEINTGIGVNTGPCIVGNMGSSSRFDYSVIGDAVNLASRLEGQCKEYNTCLLYTSPSPRDRTRSRM
;
A
#
# COMPACT_ATOMS: atom_id res chain seq x y z
N THR A 1 12.69 -46.01 -8.96
CA THR A 1 11.93 -46.69 -10.03
C THR A 1 12.80 -46.98 -11.25
N VAL A 2 13.55 -46.04 -11.82
CA VAL A 2 14.44 -46.27 -13.01
C VAL A 2 15.55 -47.25 -12.68
N LEU A 3 16.25 -47.08 -11.55
CA LEU A 3 17.26 -48.04 -11.08
C LEU A 3 16.70 -49.45 -10.85
N ALA A 4 15.48 -49.53 -10.29
CA ALA A 4 14.81 -50.83 -10.05
C ALA A 4 14.46 -51.51 -11.37
N ALA A 5 13.97 -50.79 -12.38
CA ALA A 5 13.69 -51.33 -13.70
C ALA A 5 15.00 -51.88 -14.37
N GLY A 6 16.08 -51.16 -14.28
CA GLY A 6 17.41 -51.59 -14.80
C GLY A 6 17.93 -52.86 -14.11
N ILE A 7 17.78 -52.98 -12.79
CA ILE A 7 18.17 -54.15 -11.99
C ILE A 7 17.32 -55.34 -12.38
N VAL A 8 16.00 -55.20 -12.50
CA VAL A 8 15.06 -56.27 -12.85
C VAL A 8 15.35 -56.77 -14.29
N THR A 9 15.55 -55.87 -15.24
CA THR A 9 15.89 -56.25 -16.62
C THR A 9 17.20 -57.04 -16.70
N ARG A 10 18.23 -56.59 -15.97
CA ARG A 10 19.51 -57.28 -15.88
C ARG A 10 19.35 -58.66 -15.25
N HIS A 11 18.58 -58.79 -14.19
CA HIS A 11 18.33 -60.06 -13.50
C HIS A 11 17.62 -61.06 -14.42
N LEU A 12 16.54 -60.63 -15.13
CA LEU A 12 15.80 -61.49 -16.06
C LEU A 12 16.63 -61.91 -17.26
N PHE A 13 17.53 -61.04 -17.75
CA PHE A 13 18.44 -61.40 -18.83
C PHE A 13 19.45 -62.47 -18.39
N LEU A 14 19.97 -62.38 -17.14
CA LEU A 14 20.96 -63.34 -16.65
C LEU A 14 20.34 -64.67 -16.21
N SER A 15 19.05 -64.68 -15.76
CA SER A 15 18.40 -65.89 -15.30
C SER A 15 17.66 -66.66 -16.44
N ASP A 16 16.94 -65.97 -17.30
CA ASP A 16 16.00 -66.57 -18.24
C ASP A 16 16.32 -66.23 -19.70
N GLY A 17 17.39 -65.46 -19.97
CA GLY A 17 17.72 -65.04 -21.31
C GLY A 17 16.74 -64.05 -21.96
N MET A 18 15.79 -63.52 -21.19
CA MET A 18 14.74 -62.64 -21.68
C MET A 18 15.17 -61.18 -21.61
N LEU A 19 15.24 -60.52 -22.77
CA LEU A 19 15.58 -59.11 -22.86
C LEU A 19 14.25 -58.29 -22.77
N LEU A 20 13.96 -57.75 -21.60
CA LEU A 20 12.88 -56.79 -21.44
C LEU A 20 13.44 -55.39 -21.74
N ASP A 21 12.79 -54.67 -22.69
CA ASP A 21 13.19 -53.28 -22.97
C ASP A 21 12.65 -52.32 -21.90
N PRO A 22 13.52 -51.73 -21.05
CA PRO A 22 13.09 -50.82 -19.98
C PRO A 22 12.79 -49.41 -20.50
N SER A 23 13.04 -49.11 -21.77
CA SER A 23 12.94 -47.77 -22.36
C SER A 23 11.56 -47.17 -22.17
N PHE A 24 10.47 -47.96 -22.35
CA PHE A 24 9.12 -47.50 -22.22
C PHE A 24 8.74 -47.14 -20.79
N ILE A 25 9.21 -47.92 -19.82
CA ILE A 25 9.00 -47.66 -18.40
C ILE A 25 9.76 -46.42 -17.94
N ILE A 26 11.00 -46.26 -18.40
CA ILE A 26 11.83 -45.11 -18.12
C ILE A 26 11.21 -43.83 -18.72
N PHE A 27 10.78 -43.89 -19.97
CA PHE A 27 10.11 -42.77 -20.64
C PHE A 27 8.82 -42.38 -19.93
N GLY A 28 7.98 -43.35 -19.54
CA GLY A 28 6.77 -43.08 -18.77
C GLY A 28 7.05 -42.44 -17.40
N ALA A 29 8.07 -42.93 -16.68
CA ALA A 29 8.48 -42.34 -15.40
C ALA A 29 9.01 -40.92 -15.56
N CYS A 30 9.82 -40.65 -16.60
CA CYS A 30 10.32 -39.31 -16.88
C CYS A 30 9.20 -38.33 -17.26
N THR A 31 8.24 -38.77 -18.08
CA THR A 31 7.09 -37.93 -18.45
C THR A 31 6.20 -37.61 -17.25
N ILE A 32 5.89 -38.56 -16.40
CA ILE A 32 5.11 -38.34 -15.18
C ILE A 32 5.88 -37.39 -14.24
N TRP A 33 7.20 -37.58 -14.08
CA TRP A 33 8.02 -36.69 -13.26
C TRP A 33 8.03 -35.26 -13.82
N ALA A 34 8.22 -35.08 -15.13
CA ALA A 34 8.23 -33.78 -15.78
C ALA A 34 6.86 -33.08 -15.65
N VAL A 35 5.76 -33.78 -15.89
CA VAL A 35 4.41 -33.26 -15.73
C VAL A 35 4.14 -32.86 -14.27
N SER A 36 4.49 -33.71 -13.30
CA SER A 36 4.35 -33.41 -11.88
C SER A 36 5.14 -32.17 -11.44
N ASN A 37 6.38 -32.03 -11.89
CA ASN A 37 7.19 -30.83 -11.59
C ASN A 37 6.58 -29.59 -12.24
N PHE A 38 6.12 -29.68 -13.46
CA PHE A 38 5.48 -28.56 -14.15
C PHE A 38 4.17 -28.14 -13.45
N MET A 39 3.34 -29.11 -13.07
CA MET A 39 2.11 -28.83 -12.29
C MET A 39 2.42 -28.16 -10.93
N ASN A 40 3.40 -28.68 -10.20
CA ASN A 40 3.85 -28.08 -8.94
C ASN A 40 4.36 -26.66 -9.15
N PHE A 41 5.13 -26.41 -10.21
CA PHE A 41 5.57 -25.07 -10.57
C PHE A 41 4.36 -24.13 -10.82
N LEU A 42 3.38 -24.56 -11.60
CA LEU A 42 2.17 -23.76 -11.89
C LEU A 42 1.36 -23.45 -10.62
N ILE A 43 1.20 -24.44 -9.73
CA ILE A 43 0.50 -24.26 -8.45
C ILE A 43 1.25 -23.25 -7.56
N GLN A 44 2.56 -23.41 -7.42
CA GLN A 44 3.40 -22.49 -6.66
C GLN A 44 3.38 -21.07 -7.23
N PHE A 45 3.41 -20.94 -8.57
CA PHE A 45 3.33 -19.66 -9.24
C PHE A 45 1.99 -18.97 -8.99
N LYS A 46 0.86 -19.69 -9.14
CA LYS A 46 -0.48 -19.15 -8.82
C LYS A 46 -0.60 -18.73 -7.37
N LEU A 47 -0.12 -19.56 -6.44
CA LEU A 47 -0.17 -19.25 -5.00
C LEU A 47 0.62 -17.97 -4.67
N ARG A 48 1.83 -17.83 -5.22
CA ARG A 48 2.63 -16.61 -5.06
C ARG A 48 1.92 -15.37 -5.62
N GLN A 49 1.25 -15.50 -6.75
CA GLN A 49 0.45 -14.41 -7.34
C GLN A 49 -0.75 -14.02 -6.46
N GLN A 50 -1.46 -15.01 -5.89
CA GLN A 50 -2.58 -14.75 -4.98
C GLN A 50 -2.13 -14.05 -3.70
N ILE A 51 -1.07 -14.54 -3.06
CA ILE A 51 -0.50 -13.92 -1.88
C ILE A 51 -0.10 -12.47 -2.18
N LYS A 52 0.59 -12.23 -3.31
CA LYS A 52 0.95 -10.89 -3.73
C LYS A 52 -0.24 -9.95 -3.83
N LYS A 53 -1.31 -10.37 -4.53
CA LYS A 53 -2.55 -9.56 -4.66
C LYS A 53 -3.20 -9.25 -3.31
N GLN A 54 -3.19 -10.19 -2.37
CA GLN A 54 -3.73 -9.96 -1.04
C GLN A 54 -2.92 -8.92 -0.27
N PHE A 55 -1.59 -8.97 -0.36
CA PHE A 55 -0.73 -7.97 0.29
C PHE A 55 -0.82 -6.57 -0.35
N GLU A 56 -1.13 -6.47 -1.65
CA GLU A 56 -1.33 -5.18 -2.34
C GLU A 56 -2.52 -4.38 -1.80
N HIS A 57 -3.46 -5.00 -1.08
CA HIS A 57 -4.55 -4.30 -0.38
C HIS A 57 -4.14 -3.72 0.99
N TYR A 58 -3.05 -4.20 1.57
CA TYR A 58 -2.57 -3.77 2.88
C TYR A 58 -1.32 -2.90 2.82
N LEU A 59 -0.57 -2.97 1.72
CA LEU A 59 0.66 -2.22 1.50
C LEU A 59 0.62 -1.55 0.13
N ASP A 60 1.21 -0.36 0.03
CA ASP A 60 1.39 0.30 -1.27
C ASP A 60 2.08 -0.65 -2.27
N PRO A 61 1.50 -0.86 -3.47
CA PRO A 61 2.07 -1.76 -4.48
C PRO A 61 3.52 -1.43 -4.87
N ARG A 62 3.93 -0.16 -4.71
CA ARG A 62 5.31 0.29 -4.95
C ARG A 62 6.25 -0.22 -3.86
N MET A 63 5.78 -0.23 -2.60
CA MET A 63 6.52 -0.81 -1.49
C MET A 63 6.68 -2.32 -1.64
N VAL A 64 5.61 -3.04 -2.01
CA VAL A 64 5.66 -4.48 -2.29
C VAL A 64 6.70 -4.80 -3.36
N ARG A 65 6.75 -4.03 -4.45
CA ARG A 65 7.77 -4.20 -5.51
C ARG A 65 9.19 -3.92 -5.03
N LYS A 66 9.38 -2.91 -4.16
CA LYS A 66 10.71 -2.60 -3.59
C LYS A 66 11.20 -3.73 -2.68
N LEU A 67 10.31 -4.25 -1.83
CA LEU A 67 10.59 -5.38 -0.94
C LEU A 67 10.90 -6.69 -1.71
N GLN A 68 10.25 -6.92 -2.85
CA GLN A 68 10.54 -8.07 -3.70
C GLN A 68 11.94 -8.01 -4.33
N LYS A 69 12.42 -6.80 -4.64
CA LYS A 69 13.76 -6.59 -5.19
C LYS A 69 14.85 -6.68 -4.12
N ASP A 70 14.55 -6.19 -2.93
CA ASP A 70 15.47 -6.18 -1.80
C ASP A 70 14.75 -6.52 -0.49
N PRO A 71 14.69 -7.83 -0.13
CA PRO A 71 14.12 -8.28 1.13
C PRO A 71 14.83 -7.76 2.38
N SER A 72 16.07 -7.25 2.25
CA SER A 72 16.82 -6.69 3.39
C SER A 72 16.19 -5.42 3.95
N LEU A 73 15.33 -4.77 3.17
CA LEU A 73 14.55 -3.60 3.58
C LEU A 73 13.47 -3.93 4.64
N LEU A 74 13.17 -5.21 4.90
CA LEU A 74 12.30 -5.68 5.98
C LEU A 74 12.98 -5.66 7.35
N ARG A 75 13.87 -4.70 7.61
CA ARG A 75 14.52 -4.51 8.91
C ARG A 75 13.95 -3.28 9.59
N LEU A 76 13.88 -3.32 10.94
CA LEU A 76 13.61 -2.15 11.73
C LEU A 76 14.71 -1.12 11.47
N GLY A 77 14.32 0.13 11.26
CA GLY A 77 15.22 1.24 10.99
C GLY A 77 14.56 2.32 10.15
N GLY A 78 15.19 3.48 10.11
CA GLY A 78 14.70 4.61 9.34
C GLY A 78 15.84 5.45 8.80
N GLU A 79 15.55 6.21 7.76
CA GLU A 79 16.45 7.19 7.16
C GLU A 79 15.88 8.60 7.31
N ARG A 80 16.77 9.60 7.43
CA ARG A 80 16.36 11.00 7.42
C ARG A 80 16.15 11.44 5.98
N ARG A 81 14.95 12.02 5.70
CA ARG A 81 14.55 12.44 4.37
C ARG A 81 13.69 13.71 4.46
N ASP A 82 13.82 14.60 3.47
CA ASP A 82 12.88 15.72 3.29
C ASP A 82 11.66 15.20 2.51
N MET A 83 10.47 15.35 3.10
CA MET A 83 9.24 14.78 2.57
C MET A 83 8.08 15.76 2.69
N THR A 84 7.00 15.49 1.98
CA THR A 84 5.74 16.21 2.11
C THR A 84 4.68 15.29 2.68
N PHE A 85 3.93 15.81 3.66
CA PHE A 85 2.89 15.10 4.40
C PHE A 85 1.54 15.74 4.14
N LEU A 86 0.51 14.92 4.07
CA LEU A 86 -0.87 15.34 3.94
C LEU A 86 -1.72 14.63 4.98
N PHE A 87 -2.54 15.41 5.69
CA PHE A 87 -3.64 14.91 6.51
C PHE A 87 -4.93 15.43 5.93
N CYS A 88 -5.92 14.54 5.82
CA CYS A 88 -7.27 14.88 5.34
C CYS A 88 -8.30 14.23 6.25
N ASP A 89 -9.23 15.00 6.80
CA ASP A 89 -10.23 14.54 7.74
C ASP A 89 -11.61 15.09 7.40
N ILE A 90 -12.70 14.35 7.73
CA ILE A 90 -14.07 14.80 7.51
C ILE A 90 -14.47 15.75 8.63
N ARG A 91 -14.92 16.93 8.25
CA ARG A 91 -15.41 17.92 9.22
C ARG A 91 -16.75 17.52 9.82
N GLY A 92 -16.81 17.56 11.15
CA GLY A 92 -18.05 17.24 11.85
C GLY A 92 -18.46 15.78 11.68
N PHE A 93 -17.50 14.86 11.58
CA PHE A 93 -17.78 13.44 11.45
C PHE A 93 -18.58 12.87 12.60
N THR A 94 -18.36 13.33 13.83
CA THR A 94 -19.11 12.85 15.02
C THR A 94 -20.63 13.02 14.88
N PRO A 95 -21.18 14.20 14.55
CA PRO A 95 -22.62 14.32 14.26
C PRO A 95 -23.09 13.43 13.11
N ILE A 96 -22.29 13.29 12.04
CA ILE A 96 -22.64 12.41 10.92
C ILE A 96 -22.73 10.97 11.41
N SER A 97 -21.74 10.47 12.14
CA SER A 97 -21.74 9.11 12.67
C SER A 97 -22.92 8.84 13.61
N GLU A 98 -23.37 9.85 14.36
CA GLU A 98 -24.54 9.75 15.23
C GLU A 98 -25.84 9.52 14.47
N THR A 99 -25.98 10.06 13.25
CA THR A 99 -27.17 9.80 12.40
C THR A 99 -27.24 8.35 11.91
N TYR A 100 -26.12 7.63 11.95
CA TYR A 100 -26.01 6.24 11.51
C TYR A 100 -26.04 5.21 12.65
N LYS A 101 -26.37 5.60 13.90
CA LYS A 101 -26.41 4.66 15.05
C LYS A 101 -27.21 3.38 14.78
N GLU A 102 -28.33 3.52 14.05
CA GLU A 102 -29.21 2.39 13.70
C GLU A 102 -28.81 1.71 12.37
N ASN A 103 -27.87 2.29 11.63
CA ASN A 103 -27.39 1.75 10.36
C ASN A 103 -25.84 1.84 10.24
N PRO A 104 -25.08 1.06 11.02
CA PRO A 104 -23.63 1.11 10.99
C PRO A 104 -23.02 0.71 9.64
N GLU A 105 -23.68 -0.16 8.88
CA GLU A 105 -23.23 -0.56 7.54
C GLU A 105 -23.25 0.64 6.58
N GLY A 106 -24.27 1.48 6.64
CA GLY A 106 -24.36 2.70 5.86
C GLY A 106 -23.29 3.73 6.19
N LEU A 107 -22.82 3.78 7.45
CA LEU A 107 -21.67 4.61 7.85
C LEU A 107 -20.37 4.08 7.23
N VAL A 108 -20.14 2.77 7.32
CA VAL A 108 -18.95 2.13 6.74
C VAL A 108 -18.92 2.32 5.22
N GLU A 109 -20.07 2.21 4.55
CA GLU A 109 -20.16 2.48 3.11
C GLU A 109 -19.79 3.92 2.77
N LEU A 110 -20.31 4.91 3.54
CA LEU A 110 -19.98 6.32 3.36
C LEU A 110 -18.47 6.57 3.50
N ILE A 111 -17.88 6.07 4.59
CA ILE A 111 -16.45 6.19 4.86
C ILE A 111 -15.64 5.55 3.71
N ASN A 112 -15.99 4.34 3.30
CA ASN A 112 -15.28 3.64 2.24
C ASN A 112 -15.35 4.38 0.89
N ARG A 113 -16.49 4.98 0.55
CA ARG A 113 -16.63 5.80 -0.66
C ARG A 113 -15.76 7.04 -0.61
N PHE A 114 -15.73 7.71 0.55
CA PHE A 114 -14.86 8.86 0.78
C PHE A 114 -13.38 8.47 0.69
N LEU A 115 -12.97 7.46 1.47
CA LEU A 115 -11.58 6.99 1.50
C LEU A 115 -11.11 6.55 0.11
N THR A 116 -11.93 5.83 -0.65
CA THR A 116 -11.59 5.38 -2.01
C THR A 116 -11.40 6.59 -2.94
N ASN A 117 -12.34 7.52 -2.97
CA ASN A 117 -12.26 8.71 -3.82
C ASN A 117 -10.97 9.51 -3.55
N GLN A 118 -10.66 9.75 -2.28
CA GLN A 118 -9.48 10.54 -1.91
C GLN A 118 -8.17 9.78 -2.11
N THR A 119 -8.15 8.49 -1.80
CA THR A 119 -6.97 7.63 -1.98
C THR A 119 -6.55 7.50 -3.44
N ASP A 120 -7.51 7.30 -4.33
CA ASP A 120 -7.24 7.18 -5.78
C ASP A 120 -6.52 8.43 -6.31
N ILE A 121 -6.93 9.62 -5.83
CA ILE A 121 -6.29 10.88 -6.20
C ILE A 121 -4.88 10.98 -5.62
N ILE A 122 -4.68 10.63 -4.34
CA ILE A 122 -3.35 10.61 -3.71
C ILE A 122 -2.40 9.71 -4.50
N LEU A 123 -2.83 8.49 -4.81
CA LEU A 123 -2.02 7.52 -5.57
C LEU A 123 -1.73 7.98 -6.99
N LYS A 124 -2.70 8.59 -7.68
CA LYS A 124 -2.55 9.18 -9.01
C LYS A 124 -1.45 10.24 -9.05
N HIS A 125 -1.33 11.04 -7.99
CA HIS A 125 -0.27 12.06 -7.84
C HIS A 125 1.02 11.51 -7.23
N GLY A 126 1.18 10.19 -7.13
CA GLY A 126 2.40 9.56 -6.64
C GLY A 126 2.58 9.62 -5.12
N GLY A 127 1.53 9.95 -4.36
CA GLY A 127 1.51 9.86 -2.90
C GLY A 127 1.47 8.43 -2.42
N THR A 128 1.96 8.19 -1.21
CA THR A 128 1.85 6.93 -0.47
C THR A 128 0.90 7.15 0.69
N VAL A 129 -0.14 6.33 0.80
CA VAL A 129 -1.01 6.34 1.98
C VAL A 129 -0.30 5.58 3.10
N ASP A 130 -0.11 6.24 4.24
CA ASP A 130 0.47 5.63 5.43
C ASP A 130 -0.56 4.79 6.16
N LYS A 131 -1.64 5.43 6.57
CA LYS A 131 -2.75 4.78 7.29
C LYS A 131 -4.04 5.58 7.22
N TYR A 132 -5.11 4.88 7.56
CA TYR A 132 -6.41 5.49 7.87
C TYR A 132 -6.60 5.51 9.39
N MET A 133 -7.10 6.62 9.92
CA MET A 133 -7.42 6.80 11.33
C MET A 133 -8.90 7.21 11.45
N GLY A 134 -9.79 6.22 11.33
CA GLY A 134 -11.22 6.46 11.17
C GLY A 134 -11.53 7.08 9.81
N ASP A 135 -11.99 8.30 9.79
CA ASP A 135 -12.25 9.12 8.59
C ASP A 135 -11.05 9.96 8.15
N CYS A 136 -9.96 9.95 8.92
CA CYS A 136 -8.73 10.66 8.58
C CYS A 136 -7.81 9.82 7.69
N ILE A 137 -7.25 10.45 6.66
CA ILE A 137 -6.21 9.90 5.77
C ILE A 137 -4.89 10.57 6.09
N MET A 138 -3.85 9.77 6.34
CA MET A 138 -2.47 10.22 6.40
C MET A 138 -1.72 9.72 5.17
N ALA A 139 -1.08 10.63 4.44
CA ALA A 139 -0.31 10.32 3.25
C ALA A 139 0.99 11.13 3.19
N PHE A 140 1.95 10.65 2.40
CA PHE A 140 3.22 11.32 2.20
C PHE A 140 3.78 11.12 0.80
N TRP A 141 4.73 11.97 0.39
CA TRP A 141 5.46 11.92 -0.89
C TRP A 141 6.96 11.90 -0.64
N ASN A 142 7.72 11.42 -1.60
CA ASN A 142 9.17 11.20 -1.60
C ASN A 142 9.62 9.97 -0.80
N ALA A 143 8.73 9.00 -0.61
CA ALA A 143 9.02 7.65 -0.13
C ALA A 143 7.88 6.69 -0.54
N PRO A 144 8.11 5.41 -0.74
CA PRO A 144 9.39 4.70 -0.72
C PRO A 144 10.26 4.95 -1.96
N LEU A 145 9.74 5.67 -2.96
CA LEU A 145 10.44 6.08 -4.18
C LEU A 145 10.80 7.56 -4.10
N ASP A 146 11.93 7.92 -4.67
CA ASP A 146 12.37 9.32 -4.74
C ASP A 146 11.45 10.11 -5.68
N GLU A 147 11.07 11.30 -5.25
CA GLU A 147 10.21 12.22 -5.99
C GLU A 147 10.67 13.67 -5.75
N GLU A 148 11.38 14.22 -6.71
CA GLU A 148 11.92 15.58 -6.60
C GLU A 148 10.85 16.66 -6.45
N LYS A 149 9.68 16.45 -7.09
CA LYS A 149 8.56 17.39 -7.05
C LYS A 149 7.50 17.02 -6.00
N HIS A 150 7.90 16.39 -4.92
CA HIS A 150 6.99 15.88 -3.91
C HIS A 150 6.05 16.94 -3.33
N ALA A 151 6.53 18.17 -3.08
CA ALA A 151 5.70 19.25 -2.55
C ALA A 151 4.66 19.75 -3.56
N GLU A 152 5.06 19.91 -4.82
CA GLU A 152 4.16 20.32 -5.90
C GLU A 152 3.06 19.28 -6.12
N LYS A 153 3.43 17.98 -6.18
CA LYS A 153 2.49 16.89 -6.38
C LYS A 153 1.52 16.74 -5.21
N ALA A 154 1.96 16.95 -3.98
CA ALA A 154 1.10 16.91 -2.82
C ALA A 154 0.04 18.03 -2.84
N VAL A 155 0.42 19.25 -3.23
CA VAL A 155 -0.52 20.36 -3.37
C VAL A 155 -1.49 20.13 -4.53
N GLN A 156 -1.01 19.61 -5.67
CA GLN A 156 -1.87 19.23 -6.79
C GLN A 156 -2.87 18.16 -6.40
N ALA A 157 -2.43 17.14 -5.64
CA ALA A 157 -3.31 16.12 -5.07
C ALA A 157 -4.38 16.75 -4.18
N ALA A 158 -4.00 17.62 -3.24
CA ALA A 158 -4.94 18.29 -2.33
C ALA A 158 -6.00 19.12 -3.08
N LEU A 159 -5.60 19.83 -4.14
CA LEU A 159 -6.53 20.58 -4.98
C LEU A 159 -7.47 19.67 -5.78
N GLU A 160 -6.99 18.54 -6.29
CA GLU A 160 -7.82 17.57 -6.99
C GLU A 160 -8.74 16.81 -6.00
N MET A 161 -8.26 16.50 -4.79
CA MET A 161 -9.06 15.90 -3.71
C MET A 161 -10.28 16.75 -3.38
N ARG A 162 -10.12 18.07 -3.31
CA ARG A 162 -11.25 18.99 -3.13
C ARG A 162 -12.27 18.89 -4.25
N ARG A 163 -11.83 18.83 -5.52
CA ARG A 163 -12.73 18.68 -6.68
C ARG A 163 -13.42 17.32 -6.68
N GLY A 164 -12.68 16.26 -6.38
CA GLY A 164 -13.24 14.90 -6.26
C GLY A 164 -14.28 14.81 -5.14
N LEU A 165 -14.11 15.57 -4.05
CA LEU A 165 -15.10 15.67 -2.99
C LEU A 165 -16.38 16.38 -3.47
N GLU A 166 -16.28 17.44 -4.27
CA GLU A 166 -17.44 18.12 -4.86
C GLU A 166 -18.25 17.16 -5.75
N GLU A 167 -17.58 16.31 -6.54
CA GLU A 167 -18.23 15.26 -7.34
C GLU A 167 -18.91 14.21 -6.46
N LEU A 168 -18.26 13.74 -5.40
CA LEU A 168 -18.83 12.82 -4.44
C LEU A 168 -20.05 13.43 -3.73
N ASN A 169 -19.99 14.69 -3.32
CA ASN A 169 -21.08 15.41 -2.68
C ASN A 169 -22.30 15.53 -3.59
N ASN A 170 -22.12 15.75 -4.88
CA ASN A 170 -23.22 15.75 -5.84
C ASN A 170 -23.98 14.40 -5.87
N VAL A 171 -23.30 13.30 -5.63
CA VAL A 171 -23.91 11.98 -5.53
C VAL A 171 -24.58 11.80 -4.16
N LEU A 172 -23.89 12.12 -3.07
CA LEU A 172 -24.42 12.02 -1.70
C LEU A 172 -25.65 12.89 -1.49
N GLN A 173 -25.66 14.09 -2.06
CA GLN A 173 -26.81 14.99 -1.98
C GLN A 173 -28.06 14.39 -2.64
N ARG A 174 -27.89 13.70 -3.79
CA ARG A 174 -29.01 13.03 -4.46
C ARG A 174 -29.50 11.78 -3.74
N GLU A 175 -28.56 10.99 -3.18
CA GLU A 175 -28.88 9.71 -2.56
C GLU A 175 -29.32 9.85 -1.09
N ARG A 176 -28.75 10.80 -0.37
CA ARG A 176 -28.84 10.88 1.11
C ARG A 176 -29.22 12.27 1.64
N GLY A 177 -29.25 13.29 0.79
CA GLY A 177 -29.70 14.64 1.14
C GLY A 177 -28.72 15.45 2.01
N PHE A 178 -27.42 15.07 2.04
CA PHE A 178 -26.40 15.82 2.77
C PHE A 178 -25.06 15.85 2.02
N GLU A 179 -24.18 16.72 2.45
CA GLU A 179 -22.82 16.88 1.95
C GLU A 179 -21.81 16.69 3.07
N ILE A 180 -20.61 16.24 2.71
CA ILE A 180 -19.45 16.16 3.61
C ILE A 180 -18.43 17.24 3.24
N ASN A 181 -17.79 17.79 4.26
CA ASN A 181 -16.70 18.75 4.10
C ASN A 181 -15.42 18.17 4.70
N THR A 182 -14.25 18.60 4.19
CA THR A 182 -12.96 18.13 4.69
C THR A 182 -12.04 19.27 5.09
N GLY A 183 -11.15 18.98 6.02
CA GLY A 183 -9.92 19.73 6.26
C GLY A 183 -8.75 19.01 5.59
N ILE A 184 -7.85 19.73 4.94
CA ILE A 184 -6.62 19.17 4.36
C ILE A 184 -5.46 20.02 4.83
N GLY A 185 -4.52 19.40 5.54
CA GLY A 185 -3.27 19.99 5.98
C GLY A 185 -2.09 19.42 5.22
N VAL A 186 -1.26 20.27 4.60
CA VAL A 186 -0.06 19.84 3.86
C VAL A 186 1.16 20.56 4.41
N ASN A 187 2.23 19.82 4.70
CA ASN A 187 3.49 20.39 5.13
C ASN A 187 4.68 19.66 4.54
N THR A 188 5.77 20.38 4.30
CA THR A 188 7.03 19.84 3.81
C THR A 188 8.13 20.07 4.83
N GLY A 189 8.94 19.06 5.10
CA GLY A 189 10.09 19.18 5.97
C GLY A 189 10.80 17.86 6.26
N PRO A 190 11.87 17.90 7.07
CA PRO A 190 12.64 16.73 7.42
C PRO A 190 11.88 15.80 8.36
N CYS A 191 12.00 14.51 8.10
CA CYS A 191 11.46 13.45 8.95
C CYS A 191 12.38 12.23 8.97
N ILE A 192 12.03 11.24 9.77
CA ILE A 192 12.55 9.88 9.69
C ILE A 192 11.48 9.02 9.07
N VAL A 193 11.81 8.30 7.98
CA VAL A 193 10.95 7.36 7.29
C VAL A 193 11.56 5.98 7.32
N GLY A 194 10.76 4.95 7.59
CA GLY A 194 11.23 3.57 7.62
C GLY A 194 10.29 2.62 8.35
N ASN A 195 10.78 1.42 8.61
CA ASN A 195 10.02 0.40 9.34
C ASN A 195 10.12 0.67 10.84
N MET A 196 8.99 1.00 11.43
CA MET A 196 8.88 1.39 12.84
C MET A 196 7.89 0.48 13.56
N GLY A 197 8.25 0.03 14.76
CA GLY A 197 7.41 -0.84 15.57
C GLY A 197 8.20 -1.80 16.43
N SER A 198 7.60 -2.95 16.73
CA SER A 198 8.24 -4.02 17.50
C SER A 198 8.91 -5.04 16.57
N SER A 199 9.68 -5.96 17.16
CA SER A 199 10.28 -7.08 16.41
C SER A 199 9.25 -8.03 15.76
N SER A 200 8.01 -8.04 16.27
CA SER A 200 6.93 -8.90 15.79
C SER A 200 5.93 -8.18 14.89
N ARG A 201 5.89 -6.86 14.94
CA ARG A 201 4.99 -6.03 14.13
C ARG A 201 5.59 -4.65 13.91
N PHE A 202 5.75 -4.28 12.66
CA PHE A 202 6.21 -2.95 12.26
C PHE A 202 5.43 -2.46 11.03
N ASP A 203 5.31 -1.16 10.93
CA ASP A 203 4.71 -0.47 9.79
C ASP A 203 5.76 0.43 9.13
N TYR A 204 5.70 0.57 7.80
CA TYR A 204 6.50 1.57 7.10
C TYR A 204 5.82 2.91 7.25
N SER A 205 6.39 3.80 8.04
CA SER A 205 5.76 5.06 8.43
C SER A 205 6.80 6.18 8.61
N VAL A 206 6.33 7.35 9.02
CA VAL A 206 7.11 8.57 9.16
C VAL A 206 6.97 9.17 10.55
N ILE A 207 8.07 9.71 11.10
CA ILE A 207 8.08 10.43 12.39
C ILE A 207 8.87 11.73 12.23
N GLY A 208 8.33 12.85 12.73
CA GLY A 208 9.00 14.13 12.75
C GLY A 208 8.07 15.30 13.08
N ASP A 209 8.65 16.44 13.47
CA ASP A 209 7.87 17.64 13.75
C ASP A 209 7.12 18.15 12.51
N ALA A 210 7.71 17.96 11.33
CA ALA A 210 7.07 18.32 10.06
C ALA A 210 5.78 17.53 9.81
N VAL A 211 5.72 16.25 10.24
CA VAL A 211 4.53 15.40 10.17
C VAL A 211 3.44 15.94 11.11
N ASN A 212 3.80 16.22 12.36
CA ASN A 212 2.90 16.78 13.36
C ASN A 212 2.35 18.15 12.95
N LEU A 213 3.18 18.96 12.26
CA LEU A 213 2.74 20.26 11.74
C LEU A 213 1.67 20.10 10.67
N ALA A 214 1.79 19.13 9.75
CA ALA A 214 0.77 18.85 8.75
C ALA A 214 -0.58 18.49 9.38
N SER A 215 -0.58 17.67 10.43
CA SER A 215 -1.79 17.33 11.20
C SER A 215 -2.40 18.56 11.89
N ARG A 216 -1.56 19.45 12.49
CA ARG A 216 -2.06 20.69 13.09
C ARG A 216 -2.65 21.64 12.06
N LEU A 217 -2.07 21.71 10.85
CA LEU A 217 -2.60 22.54 9.77
C LEU A 217 -3.98 22.05 9.32
N GLU A 218 -4.18 20.72 9.25
CA GLU A 218 -5.50 20.16 8.98
C GLU A 218 -6.51 20.64 10.04
N GLY A 219 -6.20 20.47 11.33
CA GLY A 219 -7.08 20.95 12.42
C GLY A 219 -7.36 22.46 12.38
N GLN A 220 -6.38 23.29 11.95
CA GLN A 220 -6.56 24.73 11.80
C GLN A 220 -7.45 25.12 10.62
N CYS A 221 -7.70 24.25 9.67
CA CYS A 221 -8.62 24.49 8.57
C CYS A 221 -10.02 24.90 9.08
N LYS A 222 -10.44 24.41 10.24
CA LYS A 222 -11.72 24.79 10.88
C LYS A 222 -11.71 26.24 11.34
N GLU A 223 -10.65 26.67 11.99
CA GLU A 223 -10.52 28.02 12.54
C GLU A 223 -10.46 29.08 11.44
N TYR A 224 -9.78 28.77 10.34
CA TYR A 224 -9.64 29.68 9.21
C TYR A 224 -10.78 29.55 8.18
N ASN A 225 -11.77 28.70 8.45
CA ASN A 225 -12.86 28.41 7.51
C ASN A 225 -12.40 28.11 6.08
N THR A 226 -11.34 27.33 5.95
CA THR A 226 -10.77 26.90 4.66
C THR A 226 -10.69 25.38 4.59
N CYS A 227 -10.74 24.81 3.40
CA CYS A 227 -10.60 23.36 3.21
C CYS A 227 -9.14 22.91 3.06
N LEU A 228 -8.20 23.82 2.80
CA LEU A 228 -6.79 23.50 2.58
C LEU A 228 -5.89 24.54 3.23
N LEU A 229 -4.97 24.08 4.06
CA LEU A 229 -3.83 24.85 4.56
C LEU A 229 -2.54 24.12 4.21
N TYR A 230 -1.54 24.86 3.75
CA TYR A 230 -0.23 24.29 3.47
C TYR A 230 0.89 25.22 3.92
N THR A 231 2.02 24.61 4.31
CA THR A 231 3.28 25.29 4.54
C THR A 231 4.40 24.58 3.79
N SER A 232 5.37 25.36 3.36
CA SER A 232 6.62 24.89 2.77
C SER A 232 7.77 25.66 3.41
N PRO A 233 8.95 25.07 3.59
CA PRO A 233 10.11 25.79 4.10
C PRO A 233 10.37 27.03 3.25
N SER A 234 10.27 28.21 3.89
CA SER A 234 10.61 29.46 3.22
C SER A 234 12.14 29.54 3.06
N PRO A 235 12.65 30.15 1.99
CA PRO A 235 14.07 30.48 1.88
C PRO A 235 14.59 31.26 3.10
N ARG A 236 13.73 32.01 3.80
CA ARG A 236 14.04 32.73 5.04
C ARG A 236 14.24 31.81 6.24
N ASP A 237 13.60 30.63 6.28
CA ASP A 237 13.72 29.67 7.38
C ASP A 237 15.06 28.94 7.34
N ARG A 238 15.67 28.79 6.17
CA ARG A 238 17.01 28.22 6.00
C ARG A 238 18.12 29.10 6.60
N THR A 239 17.88 30.41 6.75
CA THR A 239 18.86 31.32 7.35
C THR A 239 18.82 31.35 8.86
N ARG A 240 17.67 30.99 9.49
CA ARG A 240 17.56 30.95 10.98
C ARG A 240 18.16 29.71 11.62
N SER A 241 18.35 28.61 10.87
CA SER A 241 18.95 27.38 11.41
C SER A 241 20.49 27.38 11.43
N ARG A 242 21.14 28.52 11.07
CA ARG A 242 22.59 28.69 11.06
C ARG A 242 23.10 29.68 12.09
N MET A 243 22.27 30.14 13.00
CA MET A 243 22.62 30.84 14.24
C MET A 243 22.28 29.93 15.42
#